data_5ae44f960901b1dc325f40034705e75d
#
_entry.id   5ae44f960901b1dc325f40034705e75d
#
_cell.length_a   1.000
_cell.length_b   1.000
_cell.length_c   1.000
_cell.angle_alpha   90.00
_cell.angle_beta   90.00
_cell.angle_gamma   90.00
#
_symmetry.space_group_name_H-M   'P 1'
#
loop_
_entity.id
_entity.type
_entity.pdbx_description
1 polymer ?
#
loop_
_entity_poly.entity_id
_entity_poly.type
_entity_poly.pdbx_seq_one_letter_code
_entity_poly.pdbx_strand_id
1 'polypeptide(L)'
;PSAQSIRINLPRFTLVGATTRAGQLTGPLRDRFGILLKLELYSPRELGHIISRSAGILGVPITEEGALELARCARGTPRIANRLLKRVRDFATVQGDGTIDEETAIAARRWMDIDELGLDELDRSVLRAIIEMYGGGPVGLDTLAAALGEESVTLEDICEPYLMQMGMLTRTPRGRCVTRLAYEHLHMAVPRRFDDNDNGQQSMF
;
A
#
# COMPACT_ATOMS: atom_id res chain seq x y z
N PRO A 1 -0.44 -3.74 41.19
CA PRO A 1 0.86 -4.39 41.22
C PRO A 1 1.91 -3.35 40.90
N SER A 2 2.72 -2.98 41.90
CA SER A 2 3.83 -2.04 41.75
C SER A 2 4.92 -2.73 40.91
N ALA A 3 5.05 -2.34 39.65
CA ALA A 3 6.20 -2.76 38.83
C ALA A 3 7.46 -2.18 39.49
N GLN A 4 8.30 -3.04 40.07
CA GLN A 4 9.62 -2.64 40.53
C GLN A 4 10.46 -2.24 39.31
N SER A 5 10.84 -0.95 39.25
CA SER A 5 11.76 -0.48 38.24
C SER A 5 13.16 -0.99 38.51
N ILE A 6 13.74 -1.79 37.62
CA ILE A 6 15.13 -2.21 37.70
C ILE A 6 15.97 -1.17 36.97
N ARG A 7 16.94 -0.56 37.65
CA ARG A 7 17.88 0.37 37.02
C ARG A 7 19.10 -0.39 36.53
N ILE A 8 19.33 -0.33 35.22
CA ILE A 8 20.49 -0.96 34.57
C ILE A 8 21.43 0.14 34.08
N ASN A 9 22.71 0.05 34.43
CA ASN A 9 23.73 0.97 33.92
C ASN A 9 24.21 0.45 32.55
N LEU A 10 24.02 1.26 31.50
CA LEU A 10 24.47 0.97 30.14
C LEU A 10 25.66 1.87 29.78
N PRO A 11 26.60 1.38 28.95
CA PRO A 11 27.61 2.24 28.34
C PRO A 11 26.93 3.27 27.44
N ARG A 12 27.69 4.27 26.97
CA ARG A 12 27.15 5.24 26.02
C ARG A 12 26.67 4.55 24.76
N PHE A 13 25.45 4.84 24.31
CA PHE A 13 24.84 4.26 23.13
C PHE A 13 23.97 5.28 22.40
N THR A 14 23.71 5.03 21.12
CA THR A 14 22.72 5.75 20.33
C THR A 14 21.45 4.92 20.25
N LEU A 15 20.31 5.50 20.63
CA LEU A 15 19.01 4.85 20.52
C LEU A 15 18.35 5.29 19.21
N VAL A 16 18.00 4.32 18.38
CA VAL A 16 17.20 4.52 17.18
C VAL A 16 15.89 3.77 17.34
N GLY A 17 14.77 4.45 17.17
CA GLY A 17 13.42 3.88 17.21
C GLY A 17 12.69 4.12 15.89
N ALA A 18 11.80 3.20 15.53
CA ALA A 18 10.90 3.36 14.38
C ALA A 18 9.50 2.94 14.77
N THR A 19 8.50 3.67 14.31
CA THR A 19 7.08 3.36 14.53
C THR A 19 6.25 3.84 13.35
N THR A 20 5.19 3.12 13.05
CA THR A 20 4.13 3.56 12.11
C THR A 20 3.08 4.42 12.80
N ARG A 21 3.05 4.43 14.14
CA ARG A 21 2.04 5.10 14.98
C ARG A 21 2.67 6.17 15.86
N ALA A 22 3.35 7.16 15.24
CA ALA A 22 4.03 8.24 15.96
C ALA A 22 3.09 9.04 16.90
N GLY A 23 1.81 9.15 16.54
CA GLY A 23 0.78 9.81 17.37
C GLY A 23 0.45 9.09 18.68
N GLN A 24 0.80 7.79 18.82
CA GLN A 24 0.61 7.03 20.06
C GLN A 24 1.80 7.16 21.04
N LEU A 25 2.91 7.74 20.60
CA LEU A 25 4.03 8.02 21.48
C LEU A 25 3.67 9.14 22.44
N THR A 26 3.92 8.92 23.75
CA THR A 26 3.74 9.96 24.74
C THR A 26 4.68 11.15 24.47
N GLY A 27 4.23 12.37 24.77
CA GLY A 27 5.06 13.57 24.62
C GLY A 27 6.46 13.42 25.23
N PRO A 28 6.57 13.01 26.51
CA PRO A 28 7.87 12.85 27.17
C PRO A 28 8.80 11.83 26.49
N LEU A 29 8.26 10.79 25.87
CA LEU A 29 9.07 9.82 25.12
C LEU A 29 9.56 10.42 23.80
N ARG A 30 8.67 11.09 23.06
CA ARG A 30 9.00 11.75 21.80
C ARG A 30 10.05 12.85 22.00
N ASP A 31 9.93 13.64 23.07
CA ASP A 31 10.83 14.75 23.36
C ASP A 31 12.25 14.30 23.75
N ARG A 32 12.43 13.03 24.13
CA ARG A 32 13.75 12.43 24.39
C ARG A 32 14.51 12.06 23.13
N PHE A 33 13.84 11.96 21.97
CA PHE A 33 14.51 11.78 20.68
C PHE A 33 14.89 13.15 20.13
N GLY A 34 16.19 13.44 20.02
CA GLY A 34 16.68 14.73 19.52
C GLY A 34 16.45 14.94 18.03
N ILE A 35 16.22 13.88 17.26
CA ILE A 35 15.99 13.90 15.81
C ILE A 35 14.77 13.07 15.49
N LEU A 36 13.76 13.70 14.87
CA LEU A 36 12.57 13.04 14.35
C LEU A 36 12.61 13.11 12.84
N LEU A 37 12.59 11.94 12.21
CA LEU A 37 12.58 11.80 10.75
C LEU A 37 11.26 11.16 10.32
N LYS A 38 10.65 11.71 9.28
CA LYS A 38 9.52 11.09 8.59
C LYS A 38 10.05 10.39 7.34
N LEU A 39 9.86 9.10 7.27
CA LEU A 39 10.17 8.32 6.06
C LEU A 39 8.99 8.41 5.09
N GLU A 40 9.31 8.70 3.84
CA GLU A 40 8.36 8.69 2.75
C GLU A 40 8.40 7.35 2.01
N LEU A 41 7.36 7.08 1.23
CA LEU A 41 7.33 5.92 0.37
C LEU A 41 8.30 6.12 -0.80
N TYR A 42 8.88 5.03 -1.24
CA TYR A 42 9.78 5.03 -2.40
C TYR A 42 9.00 5.22 -3.69
N SER A 43 9.57 5.98 -4.61
CA SER A 43 9.07 6.06 -5.98
C SER A 43 9.27 4.74 -6.72
N PRO A 44 8.51 4.47 -7.80
CA PRO A 44 8.73 3.29 -8.63
C PRO A 44 10.16 3.17 -9.16
N ARG A 45 10.81 4.28 -9.48
CA ARG A 45 12.21 4.30 -9.96
C ARG A 45 13.19 3.84 -8.87
N GLU A 46 13.04 4.34 -7.66
CA GLU A 46 13.88 3.92 -6.51
C GLU A 46 13.65 2.46 -6.17
N LEU A 47 12.39 2.00 -6.19
CA LEU A 47 12.08 0.58 -5.98
C LEU A 47 12.62 -0.30 -7.09
N GLY A 48 12.63 0.14 -8.35
CA GLY A 48 13.27 -0.56 -9.46
C GLY A 48 14.75 -0.80 -9.21
N HIS A 49 15.49 0.21 -8.72
CA HIS A 49 16.89 0.03 -8.32
C HIS A 49 17.07 -0.97 -7.17
N ILE A 50 16.17 -0.92 -6.16
CA ILE A 50 16.20 -1.87 -5.05
C ILE A 50 15.93 -3.30 -5.53
N ILE A 51 14.96 -3.49 -6.45
CA ILE A 51 14.63 -4.78 -7.05
C ILE A 51 15.80 -5.32 -7.86
N SER A 52 16.40 -4.51 -8.74
CA SER A 52 17.56 -4.91 -9.56
C SER A 52 18.75 -5.34 -8.70
N ARG A 53 19.06 -4.56 -7.64
CA ARG A 53 20.08 -4.96 -6.65
C ARG A 53 19.73 -6.28 -5.96
N SER A 54 18.51 -6.43 -5.53
CA SER A 54 18.05 -7.65 -4.84
C SER A 54 18.06 -8.87 -5.76
N ALA A 55 17.69 -8.70 -7.03
CA ALA A 55 17.77 -9.73 -8.05
C ALA A 55 19.21 -10.20 -8.27
N GLY A 56 20.19 -9.27 -8.34
CA GLY A 56 21.62 -9.61 -8.41
C GLY A 56 22.09 -10.43 -7.21
N ILE A 57 21.65 -10.09 -5.98
CA ILE A 57 21.98 -10.88 -4.77
C ILE A 57 21.35 -12.26 -4.81
N LEU A 58 20.15 -12.40 -5.38
CA LEU A 58 19.45 -13.67 -5.54
C LEU A 58 19.92 -14.49 -6.75
N GLY A 59 20.81 -13.95 -7.58
CA GLY A 59 21.27 -14.58 -8.81
C GLY A 59 20.18 -14.71 -9.89
N VAL A 60 19.22 -13.80 -9.92
CA VAL A 60 18.07 -13.82 -10.86
C VAL A 60 18.31 -12.78 -11.95
N PRO A 61 18.36 -13.19 -13.23
CA PRO A 61 18.39 -12.24 -14.33
C PRO A 61 17.10 -11.41 -14.38
N ILE A 62 17.23 -10.08 -14.43
CA ILE A 62 16.10 -9.16 -14.52
C ILE A 62 16.45 -8.00 -15.45
N THR A 63 15.51 -7.59 -16.31
CA THR A 63 15.66 -6.38 -17.12
C THR A 63 15.23 -5.13 -16.33
N GLU A 64 15.60 -3.95 -16.84
CA GLU A 64 15.18 -2.68 -16.22
C GLU A 64 13.66 -2.51 -16.27
N GLU A 65 13.03 -2.90 -17.40
CA GLU A 65 11.58 -2.86 -17.60
C GLU A 65 10.85 -3.82 -16.66
N GLY A 66 11.35 -5.05 -16.50
CA GLY A 66 10.81 -6.04 -15.57
C GLY A 66 10.90 -5.55 -14.12
N ALA A 67 12.04 -4.95 -13.74
CA ALA A 67 12.20 -4.37 -12.41
C ALA A 67 11.23 -3.19 -12.17
N LEU A 68 11.01 -2.34 -13.20
CA LEU A 68 10.11 -1.20 -13.11
C LEU A 68 8.64 -1.66 -13.01
N GLU A 69 8.24 -2.69 -13.75
CA GLU A 69 6.89 -3.26 -13.67
C GLU A 69 6.60 -3.78 -12.26
N LEU A 70 7.53 -4.53 -11.65
CA LEU A 70 7.39 -4.98 -10.26
C LEU A 70 7.38 -3.81 -9.27
N ALA A 71 8.15 -2.77 -9.53
CA ALA A 71 8.23 -1.59 -8.69
C ALA A 71 6.90 -0.81 -8.62
N ARG A 72 6.18 -0.71 -9.74
CA ARG A 72 4.85 -0.08 -9.81
C ARG A 72 3.85 -0.77 -8.89
N CYS A 73 3.92 -2.10 -8.80
CA CYS A 73 3.03 -2.91 -7.98
C CYS A 73 3.47 -3.03 -6.52
N ALA A 74 4.63 -2.46 -6.15
CA ALA A 74 5.23 -2.64 -4.82
C ALA A 74 4.74 -1.68 -3.75
N ARG A 75 3.70 -0.89 -4.03
CA ARG A 75 3.02 0.02 -3.08
C ARG A 75 3.99 0.93 -2.32
N GLY A 76 5.04 1.41 -2.98
CA GLY A 76 6.02 2.32 -2.38
C GLY A 76 6.93 1.70 -1.32
N THR A 77 6.93 0.37 -1.12
CA THR A 77 7.68 -0.27 -0.02
C THR A 77 8.66 -1.35 -0.47
N PRO A 78 9.94 -1.31 -0.01
CA PRO A 78 10.93 -2.34 -0.34
C PRO A 78 10.56 -3.75 0.13
N ARG A 79 9.78 -3.86 1.20
CA ARG A 79 9.31 -5.17 1.70
C ARG A 79 8.40 -5.85 0.68
N ILE A 80 7.43 -5.12 0.14
CA ILE A 80 6.51 -5.66 -0.89
C ILE A 80 7.28 -5.92 -2.17
N ALA A 81 8.15 -5.00 -2.60
CA ALA A 81 9.01 -5.16 -3.77
C ALA A 81 9.83 -6.47 -3.72
N ASN A 82 10.51 -6.73 -2.61
CA ASN A 82 11.29 -7.95 -2.44
C ASN A 82 10.43 -9.22 -2.33
N ARG A 83 9.22 -9.11 -1.78
CA ARG A 83 8.26 -10.22 -1.75
C ARG A 83 7.76 -10.57 -3.15
N LEU A 84 7.43 -9.56 -3.95
CA LEU A 84 7.04 -9.73 -5.35
C LEU A 84 8.18 -10.34 -6.17
N LEU A 85 9.40 -9.80 -6.06
CA LEU A 85 10.57 -10.31 -6.76
C LEU A 85 10.77 -11.82 -6.52
N LYS A 86 10.67 -12.29 -5.27
CA LYS A 86 10.81 -13.72 -4.96
C LYS A 86 9.73 -14.57 -5.64
N ARG A 87 8.47 -14.13 -5.63
CA ARG A 87 7.37 -14.86 -6.26
C ARG A 87 7.49 -14.88 -7.77
N VAL A 88 7.87 -13.75 -8.36
CA VAL A 88 8.06 -13.63 -9.81
C VAL A 88 9.27 -14.45 -10.27
N ARG A 89 10.36 -14.51 -9.49
CA ARG A 89 11.47 -15.44 -9.72
C ARG A 89 10.97 -16.89 -9.81
N ASP A 90 10.18 -17.31 -8.84
CA ASP A 90 9.68 -18.70 -8.82
C ASP A 90 8.77 -18.96 -10.03
N PHE A 91 7.93 -17.99 -10.40
CA PHE A 91 7.13 -18.05 -11.64
C PHE A 91 8.00 -18.13 -12.89
N ALA A 92 8.99 -17.25 -13.05
CA ALA A 92 9.90 -17.23 -14.19
C ALA A 92 10.69 -18.53 -14.34
N THR A 93 11.09 -19.13 -13.23
CA THR A 93 11.82 -20.42 -13.20
C THR A 93 10.92 -21.58 -13.68
N VAL A 94 9.62 -21.55 -13.35
CA VAL A 94 8.70 -22.65 -13.67
C VAL A 94 8.08 -22.49 -15.06
N GLN A 95 7.78 -21.24 -15.49
CA GLN A 95 7.03 -20.94 -16.71
C GLN A 95 7.90 -20.45 -17.86
N GLY A 96 9.17 -20.09 -17.60
CA GLY A 96 10.09 -19.51 -18.56
C GLY A 96 11.52 -20.02 -18.41
N ASP A 97 12.47 -19.20 -18.83
CA ASP A 97 13.92 -19.47 -18.77
C ASP A 97 14.59 -18.99 -17.48
N GLY A 98 13.79 -18.45 -16.54
CA GLY A 98 14.26 -17.87 -15.27
C GLY A 98 14.62 -16.38 -15.34
N THR A 99 14.47 -15.75 -16.52
CA THR A 99 14.68 -14.31 -16.71
C THR A 99 13.40 -13.55 -16.41
N ILE A 100 13.52 -12.44 -15.69
CA ILE A 100 12.39 -11.53 -15.43
C ILE A 100 12.51 -10.33 -16.35
N ASP A 101 11.88 -10.41 -17.50
CA ASP A 101 11.62 -9.28 -18.38
C ASP A 101 10.23 -8.67 -18.09
N GLU A 102 9.83 -7.65 -18.86
CA GLU A 102 8.54 -6.98 -18.69
C GLU A 102 7.36 -7.95 -18.89
N GLU A 103 7.41 -8.79 -19.91
CA GLU A 103 6.35 -9.75 -20.24
C GLU A 103 6.18 -10.80 -19.13
N THR A 104 7.28 -11.34 -18.64
CA THR A 104 7.31 -12.28 -17.51
C THR A 104 6.78 -11.63 -16.22
N ALA A 105 7.17 -10.38 -15.95
CA ALA A 105 6.68 -9.63 -14.80
C ALA A 105 5.16 -9.39 -14.86
N ILE A 106 4.63 -9.00 -16.02
CA ILE A 106 3.19 -8.82 -16.27
C ILE A 106 2.45 -10.16 -16.14
N ALA A 107 2.96 -11.23 -16.73
CA ALA A 107 2.35 -12.56 -16.66
C ALA A 107 2.28 -13.07 -15.20
N ALA A 108 3.38 -12.94 -14.47
CA ALA A 108 3.45 -13.32 -13.06
C ALA A 108 2.50 -12.47 -12.18
N ARG A 109 2.40 -11.17 -12.43
CA ARG A 109 1.47 -10.28 -11.75
C ARG A 109 0.02 -10.72 -11.95
N ARG A 110 -0.36 -11.01 -13.18
CA ARG A 110 -1.71 -11.53 -13.52
C ARG A 110 -1.97 -12.88 -12.85
N TRP A 111 -0.98 -13.77 -12.84
CA TRP A 111 -1.10 -15.06 -12.16
C TRP A 111 -1.29 -14.92 -10.66
N MET A 112 -0.73 -13.87 -10.03
CA MET A 112 -0.92 -13.53 -8.63
C MET A 112 -2.19 -12.72 -8.35
N ASP A 113 -2.99 -12.45 -9.38
CA ASP A 113 -4.20 -11.62 -9.32
C ASP A 113 -3.94 -10.21 -8.77
N ILE A 114 -2.82 -9.61 -9.16
CA ILE A 114 -2.43 -8.24 -8.84
C ILE A 114 -2.59 -7.38 -10.10
N ASP A 115 -3.25 -6.24 -10.01
CA ASP A 115 -3.42 -5.32 -11.13
C ASP A 115 -2.20 -4.39 -11.34
N GLU A 116 -2.28 -3.53 -12.37
CA GLU A 116 -1.18 -2.62 -12.74
C GLU A 116 -0.84 -1.57 -11.67
N LEU A 117 -1.77 -1.30 -10.76
CA LEU A 117 -1.55 -0.42 -9.61
C LEU A 117 -1.14 -1.17 -8.34
N GLY A 118 -1.02 -2.50 -8.41
CA GLY A 118 -0.65 -3.31 -7.26
C GLY A 118 -1.81 -3.61 -6.31
N LEU A 119 -3.06 -3.43 -6.74
CA LEU A 119 -4.23 -3.84 -5.97
C LEU A 119 -4.41 -5.35 -6.11
N ASP A 120 -4.65 -6.02 -4.99
CA ASP A 120 -5.03 -7.42 -4.95
C ASP A 120 -6.56 -7.59 -4.95
N GLU A 121 -7.04 -8.83 -4.87
CA GLU A 121 -8.47 -9.12 -4.89
C GLU A 121 -9.22 -8.49 -3.71
N LEU A 122 -8.60 -8.44 -2.53
CA LEU A 122 -9.24 -7.84 -1.36
C LEU A 122 -9.41 -6.31 -1.54
N ASP A 123 -8.39 -5.61 -2.05
CA ASP A 123 -8.50 -4.17 -2.33
C ASP A 123 -9.62 -3.87 -3.33
N ARG A 124 -9.67 -4.65 -4.44
CA ARG A 124 -10.72 -4.49 -5.46
C ARG A 124 -12.11 -4.82 -4.90
N SER A 125 -12.21 -5.85 -4.06
CA SER A 125 -13.46 -6.22 -3.40
C SER A 125 -13.95 -5.15 -2.44
N VAL A 126 -13.06 -4.49 -1.69
CA VAL A 126 -13.38 -3.32 -0.85
C VAL A 126 -13.99 -2.21 -1.69
N LEU A 127 -13.34 -1.82 -2.79
CA LEU A 127 -13.84 -0.77 -3.67
C LEU A 127 -15.18 -1.12 -4.31
N ARG A 128 -15.32 -2.36 -4.84
CA ARG A 128 -16.56 -2.86 -5.44
C ARG A 128 -17.71 -2.88 -4.44
N ALA A 129 -17.49 -3.40 -3.24
CA ALA A 129 -18.52 -3.45 -2.21
C ALA A 129 -19.03 -2.05 -1.86
N ILE A 130 -18.15 -1.06 -1.70
CA ILE A 130 -18.55 0.32 -1.44
C ILE A 130 -19.37 0.89 -2.62
N ILE A 131 -19.00 0.58 -3.85
CA ILE A 131 -19.70 1.05 -5.05
C ILE A 131 -21.06 0.38 -5.18
N GLU A 132 -21.10 -0.94 -5.20
CA GLU A 132 -22.28 -1.73 -5.58
C GLU A 132 -23.31 -1.81 -4.45
N MET A 133 -22.84 -2.04 -3.21
CA MET A 133 -23.74 -2.24 -2.08
C MET A 133 -24.12 -0.95 -1.37
N TYR A 134 -23.24 0.07 -1.41
CA TYR A 134 -23.45 1.32 -0.66
C TYR A 134 -23.43 2.56 -1.54
N GLY A 135 -23.57 2.40 -2.87
CA GLY A 135 -23.68 3.51 -3.82
C GLY A 135 -22.48 4.46 -3.82
N GLY A 136 -21.30 3.95 -3.46
CA GLY A 136 -20.05 4.73 -3.35
C GLY A 136 -19.79 5.32 -1.96
N GLY A 137 -20.57 4.95 -0.98
CA GLY A 137 -20.45 5.38 0.42
C GLY A 137 -21.29 6.61 0.80
N PRO A 138 -21.25 7.04 2.07
CA PRO A 138 -20.37 6.54 3.14
C PRO A 138 -20.83 5.22 3.76
N VAL A 139 -19.88 4.35 4.13
CA VAL A 139 -20.12 3.09 4.83
C VAL A 139 -19.19 2.94 6.04
N GLY A 140 -19.71 2.40 7.14
CA GLY A 140 -18.93 2.12 8.35
C GLY A 140 -17.94 0.96 8.14
N LEU A 141 -16.79 0.99 8.86
CA LEU A 141 -15.76 -0.05 8.75
C LEU A 141 -16.32 -1.44 9.07
N ASP A 142 -17.01 -1.58 10.21
CA ASP A 142 -17.53 -2.88 10.65
C ASP A 142 -18.61 -3.41 9.71
N THR A 143 -19.43 -2.53 9.13
CA THR A 143 -20.43 -2.90 8.12
C THR A 143 -19.77 -3.42 6.85
N LEU A 144 -18.69 -2.75 6.40
CA LEU A 144 -17.94 -3.17 5.22
C LEU A 144 -17.20 -4.48 5.46
N ALA A 145 -16.57 -4.63 6.61
CA ALA A 145 -15.87 -5.85 7.02
C ALA A 145 -16.82 -7.05 7.08
N ALA A 146 -18.00 -6.88 7.69
CA ALA A 146 -19.04 -7.90 7.74
C ALA A 146 -19.54 -8.28 6.34
N ALA A 147 -19.70 -7.32 5.43
CA ALA A 147 -20.14 -7.57 4.05
C ALA A 147 -19.11 -8.37 3.24
N LEU A 148 -17.81 -8.21 3.55
CA LEU A 148 -16.70 -8.91 2.88
C LEU A 148 -16.30 -10.21 3.57
N GLY A 149 -16.81 -10.49 4.78
CA GLY A 149 -16.37 -11.63 5.59
C GLY A 149 -14.95 -11.47 6.15
N GLU A 150 -14.50 -10.23 6.32
CA GLU A 150 -13.15 -9.90 6.77
C GLU A 150 -13.16 -9.24 8.16
N GLU A 151 -12.02 -9.21 8.81
CA GLU A 151 -11.86 -8.47 10.06
C GLU A 151 -11.71 -6.97 9.80
N SER A 152 -12.34 -6.12 10.61
CA SER A 152 -12.23 -4.65 10.50
C SER A 152 -10.78 -4.17 10.53
N VAL A 153 -9.94 -4.79 11.39
CA VAL A 153 -8.51 -4.46 11.51
C VAL A 153 -7.75 -4.76 10.21
N THR A 154 -8.09 -5.84 9.50
CA THR A 154 -7.49 -6.19 8.20
C THR A 154 -7.77 -5.08 7.18
N LEU A 155 -9.01 -4.64 7.07
CA LEU A 155 -9.36 -3.56 6.16
C LEU A 155 -8.65 -2.24 6.54
N GLU A 156 -8.65 -1.89 7.82
CA GLU A 156 -8.08 -0.63 8.31
C GLU A 156 -6.55 -0.57 8.20
N ASP A 157 -5.84 -1.65 8.50
CA ASP A 157 -4.37 -1.66 8.57
C ASP A 157 -3.71 -2.09 7.24
N ILE A 158 -4.40 -2.84 6.38
CA ILE A 158 -3.81 -3.42 5.16
C ILE A 158 -4.34 -2.74 3.89
N CYS A 159 -5.67 -2.62 3.73
CA CYS A 159 -6.28 -2.13 2.49
C CYS A 159 -6.40 -0.60 2.44
N GLU A 160 -7.03 0.00 3.47
CA GLU A 160 -7.33 1.44 3.47
C GLU A 160 -6.11 2.34 3.26
N PRO A 161 -4.94 2.10 3.90
CA PRO A 161 -3.82 3.01 3.75
C PRO A 161 -3.36 3.15 2.30
N TYR A 162 -3.33 2.04 1.57
CA TYR A 162 -2.92 2.07 0.18
C TYR A 162 -4.00 2.66 -0.75
N LEU A 163 -5.25 2.27 -0.57
CA LEU A 163 -6.38 2.81 -1.33
C LEU A 163 -6.56 4.33 -1.13
N MET A 164 -6.32 4.81 0.09
CA MET A 164 -6.32 6.25 0.40
C MET A 164 -5.13 6.97 -0.24
N GLN A 165 -3.94 6.35 -0.22
CA GLN A 165 -2.74 6.89 -0.87
C GLN A 165 -2.93 7.03 -2.37
N MET A 166 -3.58 6.02 -3.01
CA MET A 166 -3.93 6.05 -4.43
C MET A 166 -5.07 7.03 -4.75
N GLY A 167 -5.65 7.66 -3.73
CA GLY A 167 -6.77 8.57 -3.89
C GLY A 167 -8.08 7.89 -4.31
N MET A 168 -8.18 6.57 -4.18
CA MET A 168 -9.39 5.80 -4.53
C MET A 168 -10.41 5.73 -3.40
N LEU A 169 -9.95 5.90 -2.16
CA LEU A 169 -10.76 5.85 -0.94
C LEU A 169 -10.56 7.12 -0.12
N THR A 170 -11.63 7.62 0.48
CA THR A 170 -11.59 8.71 1.45
C THR A 170 -12.28 8.31 2.74
N ARG A 171 -11.75 8.77 3.87
CA ARG A 171 -12.34 8.57 5.20
C ARG A 171 -13.05 9.86 5.61
N THR A 172 -14.33 9.76 5.88
CA THR A 172 -15.18 10.85 6.37
C THR A 172 -15.68 10.54 7.79
N PRO A 173 -16.23 11.52 8.53
CA PRO A 173 -16.85 11.27 9.84
C PRO A 173 -18.02 10.27 9.78
N ARG A 174 -18.65 10.12 8.61
CA ARG A 174 -19.78 9.20 8.39
C ARG A 174 -19.33 7.80 7.94
N GLY A 175 -18.07 7.63 7.55
CA GLY A 175 -17.54 6.37 7.04
C GLY A 175 -16.65 6.52 5.80
N ARG A 176 -16.44 5.42 5.09
CA ARG A 176 -15.58 5.29 3.92
C ARG A 176 -16.38 5.61 2.65
N CYS A 177 -15.78 6.40 1.78
CA CYS A 177 -16.33 6.72 0.46
C CYS A 177 -15.28 6.45 -0.61
N VAL A 178 -15.69 5.93 -1.74
CA VAL A 178 -14.83 5.85 -2.92
C VAL A 178 -14.83 7.17 -3.67
N THR A 179 -13.76 7.42 -4.41
CA THR A 179 -13.60 8.58 -5.27
C THR A 179 -13.91 8.22 -6.73
N ARG A 180 -13.92 9.23 -7.60
CA ARG A 180 -14.04 9.05 -9.06
C ARG A 180 -12.97 8.08 -9.60
N LEU A 181 -11.71 8.17 -9.11
CA LEU A 181 -10.61 7.32 -9.52
C LEU A 181 -10.90 5.83 -9.31
N ALA A 182 -11.61 5.46 -8.23
CA ALA A 182 -11.99 4.07 -7.99
C ALA A 182 -12.96 3.53 -9.05
N TYR A 183 -13.95 4.33 -9.47
CA TYR A 183 -14.86 3.96 -10.54
C TYR A 183 -14.14 3.78 -11.88
N GLU A 184 -13.27 4.73 -12.21
CA GLU A 184 -12.48 4.70 -13.45
C GLU A 184 -11.56 3.47 -13.49
N HIS A 185 -10.85 3.19 -12.40
CA HIS A 185 -9.96 2.03 -12.29
C HIS A 185 -10.70 0.69 -12.40
N LEU A 186 -11.87 0.58 -11.79
CA LEU A 186 -12.70 -0.61 -11.88
C LEU A 186 -13.54 -0.69 -13.17
N HIS A 187 -13.39 0.28 -14.09
CA HIS A 187 -14.17 0.39 -15.33
C HIS A 187 -15.69 0.42 -15.08
N MET A 188 -16.10 1.05 -13.97
CA MET A 188 -17.51 1.20 -13.59
C MET A 188 -18.03 2.59 -13.96
N ALA A 189 -19.34 2.69 -14.16
CA ALA A 189 -19.99 3.97 -14.52
C ALA A 189 -19.82 5.00 -13.39
N VAL A 190 -19.20 6.13 -13.70
CA VAL A 190 -18.99 7.23 -12.75
C VAL A 190 -20.32 7.94 -12.50
N PRO A 191 -20.80 8.07 -11.25
CA PRO A 191 -22.03 8.80 -10.93
C PRO A 191 -21.90 10.30 -11.22
N ARG A 192 -22.97 10.94 -11.72
CA ARG A 192 -23.00 12.38 -12.06
C ARG A 192 -22.59 13.32 -10.92
N ARG A 193 -22.74 12.91 -9.66
CA ARG A 193 -22.30 13.69 -8.49
C ARG A 193 -20.81 14.03 -8.49
N PHE A 194 -19.98 13.32 -9.26
CA PHE A 194 -18.55 13.61 -9.39
C PHE A 194 -18.28 14.63 -10.51
N ASP A 195 -19.22 14.86 -11.44
CA ASP A 195 -19.08 15.83 -12.51
C ASP A 195 -19.34 17.27 -12.01
N ASP A 196 -20.23 17.44 -11.02
CA ASP A 196 -20.60 18.75 -10.47
C ASP A 196 -19.50 19.37 -9.57
N ASN A 197 -18.60 18.57 -9.00
CA ASN A 197 -17.51 19.04 -8.12
C ASN A 197 -16.28 19.56 -8.88
N ASP A 198 -16.08 19.20 -10.15
CA ASP A 198 -14.95 19.67 -10.96
C ASP A 198 -15.11 21.15 -11.37
N ASN A 199 -16.35 21.66 -11.44
CA ASN A 199 -16.63 23.05 -11.77
C ASN A 199 -16.54 24.04 -10.58
N GLY A 200 -16.43 23.53 -9.34
CA GLY A 200 -16.41 24.35 -8.12
C GLY A 200 -15.00 24.75 -7.62
N GLN A 201 -13.93 24.11 -8.08
CA GLN A 201 -12.57 24.38 -7.59
C GLN A 201 -11.75 25.33 -8.48
N GLN A 202 -12.24 25.79 -9.62
CA GLN A 202 -11.52 26.74 -10.49
C GLN A 202 -11.82 28.23 -10.22
N SER A 203 -12.56 28.57 -9.18
CA SER A 203 -12.92 29.98 -8.94
C SER A 203 -12.45 30.59 -7.61
N MET A 204 -11.35 30.08 -7.04
CA MET A 204 -10.71 30.74 -5.90
C MET A 204 -9.17 30.66 -6.01
N PHE A 205 -8.62 31.36 -6.99
CA PHE A 205 -7.26 31.93 -6.93
C PHE A 205 -7.19 33.15 -7.84
#